data_342f777bb336ba7a95b675da08a724e2
#
_entry.id   342f777bb336ba7a95b675da08a724e2
#
_cell.length_a   1.000
_cell.length_b   1.000
_cell.length_c   1.000
_cell.angle_alpha   90.00
_cell.angle_beta   90.00
_cell.angle_gamma   90.00
#
_symmetry.space_group_name_H-M   'P 1'
#
loop_
_entity.id
_entity.type
_entity.pdbx_description
1 polymer ?
#
loop_
_entity_poly.entity_id
_entity_poly.type
_entity_poly.pdbx_seq_one_letter_code
_entity_poly.pdbx_strand_id
1 'polypeptide(L)'
;GNVKITLDNDAVLVTDRVLVATGRAPDLAGLGIDKLGLDPESPLPVDDTGRVDCPGSVWAIGDVAGKGQYTHLANHHGKVVADHLVGEGRRRFDDVVVPACIFTRPPVMMVGPTPAHLRARGDDVVWVEAKLSEIARWTTDALNDGVLTIAVDRTTRCVVAAHGAGARFDELAAALITAIDGRVTVDRLAMSMWPFPTVGDILGPIYQRALDALDA
;
A
#
# COMPACT_ATOMS: atom_id res chain seq x y z
N GLY A 1 -6.16 -35.35 16.54
CA GLY A 1 -5.35 -36.20 15.64
C GLY A 1 -4.30 -35.34 14.99
N ASN A 2 -3.16 -35.91 14.61
CA ASN A 2 -2.07 -35.18 13.97
C ASN A 2 -2.42 -34.87 12.51
N VAL A 3 -2.12 -33.65 12.09
CA VAL A 3 -2.21 -33.21 10.69
C VAL A 3 -0.83 -33.40 10.04
N LYS A 4 -0.83 -34.05 8.89
CA LYS A 4 0.39 -34.26 8.09
C LYS A 4 0.38 -33.32 6.90
N ILE A 5 1.43 -32.49 6.77
CA ILE A 5 1.60 -31.51 5.68
C ILE A 5 2.80 -31.98 4.86
N THR A 6 2.63 -32.17 3.57
CA THR A 6 3.72 -32.43 2.64
C THR A 6 4.05 -31.15 1.88
N LEU A 7 5.31 -30.74 1.90
CA LEU A 7 5.82 -29.56 1.19
C LEU A 7 6.20 -29.95 -0.26
N ASP A 8 6.43 -28.95 -1.09
CA ASP A 8 6.84 -29.10 -2.50
C ASP A 8 8.21 -29.78 -2.70
N ASN A 9 9.05 -29.76 -1.67
CA ASN A 9 10.34 -30.47 -1.63
C ASN A 9 10.25 -31.87 -0.97
N ASP A 10 9.05 -32.46 -0.91
CA ASP A 10 8.72 -33.74 -0.27
C ASP A 10 8.98 -33.83 1.25
N ALA A 11 9.38 -32.73 1.89
CA ALA A 11 9.49 -32.70 3.34
C ALA A 11 8.11 -32.80 4.01
N VAL A 12 8.06 -33.54 5.11
CA VAL A 12 6.82 -33.82 5.84
C VAL A 12 6.87 -33.15 7.20
N LEU A 13 5.87 -32.29 7.48
CA LEU A 13 5.61 -31.72 8.79
C LEU A 13 4.43 -32.44 9.44
N VAL A 14 4.55 -32.74 10.73
CA VAL A 14 3.46 -33.28 11.54
C VAL A 14 3.14 -32.30 12.65
N THR A 15 1.87 -31.90 12.76
CA THR A 15 1.41 -30.90 13.74
C THR A 15 0.01 -31.25 14.24
N ASP A 16 -0.37 -30.68 15.36
CA ASP A 16 -1.72 -30.86 15.93
C ASP A 16 -2.77 -30.02 15.24
N ARG A 17 -2.37 -28.84 14.69
CA ARG A 17 -3.26 -27.87 14.05
C ARG A 17 -2.56 -27.16 12.91
N VAL A 18 -3.35 -26.75 11.92
CA VAL A 18 -2.89 -25.94 10.77
C VAL A 18 -3.76 -24.70 10.68
N LEU A 19 -3.12 -23.53 10.56
CA LEU A 19 -3.78 -22.28 10.21
C LEU A 19 -3.56 -22.02 8.71
N VAL A 20 -4.65 -21.95 7.96
CA VAL A 20 -4.63 -21.57 6.54
C VAL A 20 -4.97 -20.10 6.43
N ALA A 21 -4.01 -19.28 5.98
CA ALA A 21 -4.13 -17.83 5.83
C ALA A 21 -3.57 -17.39 4.46
N THR A 22 -4.00 -18.06 3.39
CA THR A 22 -3.46 -17.95 2.03
C THR A 22 -4.18 -16.93 1.15
N GLY A 23 -5.05 -16.09 1.72
CA GLY A 23 -5.77 -15.05 1.01
C GLY A 23 -7.29 -15.17 1.11
N ARG A 24 -7.97 -14.35 0.34
CA ARG A 24 -9.44 -14.30 0.24
C ARG A 24 -9.83 -14.16 -1.23
N ALA A 25 -10.92 -14.81 -1.60
CA ALA A 25 -11.59 -14.60 -2.87
C ALA A 25 -13.01 -14.07 -2.62
N PRO A 26 -13.53 -13.17 -3.46
CA PRO A 26 -14.91 -12.75 -3.37
C PRO A 26 -15.84 -13.92 -3.71
N ASP A 27 -16.91 -14.12 -2.95
CA ASP A 27 -17.96 -15.07 -3.28
C ASP A 27 -19.03 -14.38 -4.16
N LEU A 28 -18.92 -14.54 -5.46
CA LEU A 28 -19.77 -13.91 -6.44
C LEU A 28 -20.85 -14.87 -7.00
N ALA A 29 -20.72 -16.17 -6.74
CA ALA A 29 -21.61 -17.18 -7.33
C ALA A 29 -23.08 -16.97 -6.98
N GLY A 30 -23.37 -16.52 -5.75
CA GLY A 30 -24.74 -16.25 -5.27
C GLY A 30 -25.35 -14.95 -5.80
N LEU A 31 -24.60 -14.09 -6.48
CA LEU A 31 -25.09 -12.78 -6.95
C LEU A 31 -25.71 -12.82 -8.35
N GLY A 32 -25.61 -13.96 -9.05
CA GLY A 32 -26.17 -14.11 -10.40
C GLY A 32 -25.47 -13.29 -11.48
N ILE A 33 -24.19 -12.99 -11.29
CA ILE A 33 -23.39 -12.21 -12.24
C ILE A 33 -23.10 -12.95 -13.55
N ASP A 34 -23.22 -14.27 -13.55
CA ASP A 34 -23.22 -15.13 -14.73
C ASP A 34 -24.27 -14.72 -15.76
N LYS A 35 -25.44 -14.21 -15.31
CA LYS A 35 -26.49 -13.67 -16.18
C LYS A 35 -26.09 -12.38 -16.88
N LEU A 36 -25.06 -11.71 -16.39
CA LEU A 36 -24.45 -10.52 -17.03
C LEU A 36 -23.28 -10.89 -17.96
N GLY A 37 -22.99 -12.19 -18.12
CA GLY A 37 -21.88 -12.68 -18.92
C GLY A 37 -20.51 -12.56 -18.22
N LEU A 38 -20.52 -12.43 -16.89
CA LEU A 38 -19.32 -12.27 -16.07
C LEU A 38 -18.94 -13.59 -15.40
N ASP A 39 -17.63 -13.78 -15.18
CA ASP A 39 -17.09 -14.95 -14.49
C ASP A 39 -17.20 -14.79 -12.97
N PRO A 40 -17.93 -15.68 -12.26
CA PRO A 40 -18.06 -15.62 -10.80
C PRO A 40 -16.79 -16.02 -10.04
N GLU A 41 -15.81 -16.62 -10.69
CA GLU A 41 -14.53 -17.04 -10.08
C GLU A 41 -13.46 -15.95 -10.13
N SER A 42 -13.74 -14.83 -10.81
CA SER A 42 -12.79 -13.73 -11.02
C SER A 42 -13.33 -12.42 -10.43
N PRO A 43 -12.44 -11.49 -10.00
CA PRO A 43 -12.84 -10.12 -9.67
C PRO A 43 -13.59 -9.48 -10.85
N LEU A 44 -14.55 -8.61 -10.54
CA LEU A 44 -15.31 -7.93 -11.57
C LEU A 44 -14.44 -6.89 -12.31
N PRO A 45 -14.39 -6.92 -13.65
CA PRO A 45 -13.67 -5.94 -14.43
C PRO A 45 -14.36 -4.57 -14.33
N VAL A 46 -13.64 -3.59 -13.74
CA VAL A 46 -14.16 -2.23 -13.57
C VAL A 46 -13.25 -1.21 -14.23
N ASP A 47 -13.85 -0.13 -14.74
CA ASP A 47 -13.12 1.05 -15.14
C ASP A 47 -12.70 1.91 -13.92
N ASP A 48 -12.11 3.07 -14.16
CA ASP A 48 -11.64 4.00 -13.14
C ASP A 48 -12.75 4.71 -12.36
N THR A 49 -14.01 4.55 -12.77
CA THR A 49 -15.22 5.04 -12.08
C THR A 49 -15.92 3.93 -11.30
N GLY A 50 -15.41 2.71 -11.34
CA GLY A 50 -16.01 1.52 -10.73
C GLY A 50 -17.14 0.88 -11.54
N ARG A 51 -17.39 1.36 -12.77
CA ARG A 51 -18.39 0.76 -13.64
C ARG A 51 -17.89 -0.57 -14.18
N VAL A 52 -18.77 -1.60 -14.09
CA VAL A 52 -18.46 -2.94 -14.60
C VAL A 52 -18.70 -2.98 -16.10
N ASP A 53 -17.80 -3.63 -16.83
CA ASP A 53 -17.96 -3.88 -18.28
C ASP A 53 -18.95 -5.03 -18.51
N CYS A 54 -20.25 -4.69 -18.48
CA CYS A 54 -21.32 -5.63 -18.73
C CYS A 54 -22.58 -4.89 -19.23
N PRO A 55 -23.59 -5.60 -19.77
CA PRO A 55 -24.89 -5.01 -20.08
C PRO A 55 -25.57 -4.43 -18.83
N GLY A 56 -26.02 -3.17 -18.93
CA GLY A 56 -26.72 -2.48 -17.86
C GLY A 56 -25.86 -1.49 -17.09
N SER A 57 -26.40 -1.00 -15.98
CA SER A 57 -25.77 -0.01 -15.11
C SER A 57 -25.35 -0.68 -13.80
N VAL A 58 -24.13 -1.24 -13.80
CA VAL A 58 -23.56 -2.00 -12.68
C VAL A 58 -22.25 -1.36 -12.27
N TRP A 59 -22.05 -1.17 -10.97
CA TRP A 59 -20.79 -0.73 -10.37
C TRP A 59 -20.34 -1.73 -9.33
N ALA A 60 -19.03 -1.91 -9.22
CA ALA A 60 -18.42 -2.75 -8.19
C ALA A 60 -17.38 -1.96 -7.39
N ILE A 61 -17.41 -2.14 -6.06
CA ILE A 61 -16.54 -1.44 -5.12
C ILE A 61 -15.91 -2.43 -4.14
N GLY A 62 -14.73 -2.07 -3.58
CA GLY A 62 -14.05 -2.89 -2.60
C GLY A 62 -13.43 -4.15 -3.20
N ASP A 63 -13.39 -5.22 -2.41
CA ASP A 63 -12.66 -6.45 -2.72
C ASP A 63 -13.09 -7.08 -4.06
N VAL A 64 -14.35 -6.99 -4.40
CA VAL A 64 -14.91 -7.57 -5.64
C VAL A 64 -14.41 -6.87 -6.91
N ALA A 65 -13.94 -5.63 -6.80
CA ALA A 65 -13.38 -4.87 -7.93
C ALA A 65 -11.93 -5.25 -8.27
N GLY A 66 -11.28 -6.14 -7.48
CA GLY A 66 -9.94 -6.64 -7.76
C GLY A 66 -8.79 -5.64 -7.64
N LYS A 67 -9.05 -4.43 -7.12
CA LYS A 67 -8.05 -3.36 -7.00
C LYS A 67 -7.30 -3.38 -5.66
N GLY A 68 -7.63 -4.29 -4.76
CA GLY A 68 -7.05 -4.45 -3.42
C GLY A 68 -8.13 -4.78 -2.39
N GLN A 69 -7.71 -5.35 -1.24
CA GLN A 69 -8.61 -5.86 -0.21
C GLN A 69 -8.47 -5.06 1.08
N TYR A 70 -8.79 -3.76 1.02
CA TYR A 70 -8.65 -2.81 2.13
C TYR A 70 -9.96 -2.05 2.38
N THR A 71 -10.35 -1.91 3.65
CA THR A 71 -11.55 -1.16 4.05
C THR A 71 -11.52 0.29 3.57
N HIS A 72 -10.37 0.96 3.72
CA HIS A 72 -10.22 2.34 3.28
C HIS A 72 -10.30 2.48 1.75
N LEU A 73 -9.81 1.51 0.98
CA LEU A 73 -9.97 1.47 -0.47
C LEU A 73 -11.44 1.28 -0.86
N ALA A 74 -12.16 0.35 -0.22
CA ALA A 74 -13.59 0.17 -0.45
C ALA A 74 -14.38 1.44 -0.16
N ASN A 75 -14.04 2.17 0.90
CA ASN A 75 -14.66 3.47 1.23
C ASN A 75 -14.35 4.53 0.16
N HIS A 76 -13.10 4.57 -0.36
CA HIS A 76 -12.75 5.45 -1.47
C HIS A 76 -13.56 5.13 -2.72
N HIS A 77 -13.61 3.86 -3.13
CA HIS A 77 -14.42 3.40 -4.26
C HIS A 77 -15.89 3.80 -4.12
N GLY A 78 -16.48 3.64 -2.92
CA GLY A 78 -17.86 4.06 -2.66
C GLY A 78 -18.08 5.56 -2.89
N LYS A 79 -17.13 6.41 -2.52
CA LYS A 79 -17.20 7.86 -2.77
C LYS A 79 -17.07 8.18 -4.26
N VAL A 80 -16.19 7.50 -4.98
CA VAL A 80 -16.04 7.69 -6.45
C VAL A 80 -17.35 7.34 -7.17
N VAL A 81 -17.92 6.16 -6.86
CA VAL A 81 -19.17 5.73 -7.49
C VAL A 81 -20.32 6.68 -7.13
N ALA A 82 -20.42 7.13 -5.88
CA ALA A 82 -21.45 8.08 -5.47
C ALA A 82 -21.32 9.40 -6.23
N ASP A 83 -20.12 9.99 -6.32
CA ASP A 83 -19.88 11.22 -7.10
C ASP A 83 -20.28 11.05 -8.57
N HIS A 84 -19.99 9.90 -9.16
CA HIS A 84 -20.33 9.60 -10.54
C HIS A 84 -21.86 9.48 -10.75
N LEU A 85 -22.55 8.80 -9.85
CA LEU A 85 -24.00 8.60 -9.91
C LEU A 85 -24.81 9.91 -9.73
N VAL A 86 -24.31 10.86 -8.93
CA VAL A 86 -24.95 12.16 -8.76
C VAL A 86 -24.52 13.20 -9.81
N GLY A 87 -23.67 12.82 -10.76
CA GLY A 87 -23.26 13.66 -11.88
C GLY A 87 -22.09 14.63 -11.58
N GLU A 88 -21.45 14.53 -10.42
CA GLU A 88 -20.26 15.35 -10.11
C GLU A 88 -19.00 14.81 -10.78
N GLY A 89 -18.82 13.49 -10.84
CA GLY A 89 -17.83 12.75 -11.63
C GLY A 89 -16.37 13.18 -11.54
N ARG A 90 -15.95 13.76 -10.39
CA ARG A 90 -14.64 14.40 -10.22
C ARG A 90 -13.54 13.42 -9.83
N ARG A 91 -13.91 12.32 -9.15
CA ARG A 91 -12.96 11.35 -8.59
C ARG A 91 -12.82 10.12 -9.48
N ARG A 92 -11.66 9.49 -9.39
CA ARG A 92 -11.36 8.20 -10.00
C ARG A 92 -10.78 7.23 -8.97
N PHE A 93 -10.83 5.93 -9.24
CA PHE A 93 -10.26 4.91 -8.35
C PHE A 93 -8.77 5.11 -8.11
N ASP A 94 -8.04 5.52 -9.15
CA ASP A 94 -6.59 5.63 -9.16
C ASP A 94 -6.09 7.06 -8.81
N ASP A 95 -6.97 7.98 -8.36
CA ASP A 95 -6.60 9.36 -8.01
C ASP A 95 -5.77 9.48 -6.73
N VAL A 96 -5.71 8.45 -5.91
CA VAL A 96 -5.05 8.47 -4.60
C VAL A 96 -4.09 7.30 -4.43
N VAL A 97 -3.03 7.51 -3.66
CA VAL A 97 -2.15 6.42 -3.28
C VAL A 97 -2.83 5.50 -2.28
N VAL A 98 -2.71 4.19 -2.49
CA VAL A 98 -3.30 3.19 -1.60
C VAL A 98 -2.25 2.75 -0.56
N PRO A 99 -2.45 3.06 0.73
CA PRO A 99 -1.59 2.54 1.78
C PRO A 99 -1.99 1.11 2.16
N ALA A 100 -1.01 0.33 2.59
CA ALA A 100 -1.23 -0.99 3.15
C ALA A 100 -0.39 -1.18 4.41
N CYS A 101 -0.99 -1.79 5.43
CA CYS A 101 -0.28 -2.15 6.65
C CYS A 101 -0.56 -3.61 7.00
N ILE A 102 0.51 -4.32 7.39
CA ILE A 102 0.44 -5.64 7.99
C ILE A 102 0.74 -5.44 9.48
N PHE A 103 -0.24 -5.73 10.34
CA PHE A 103 -0.18 -5.44 11.78
C PHE A 103 0.56 -6.54 12.55
N THR A 104 1.73 -6.91 12.06
CA THR A 104 2.71 -7.75 12.77
C THR A 104 3.43 -6.95 13.87
N ARG A 105 4.39 -7.56 14.56
CA ARG A 105 5.25 -6.88 15.52
C ARG A 105 6.70 -7.12 15.15
N PRO A 106 7.36 -6.11 14.56
CA PRO A 106 6.88 -4.76 14.21
C PRO A 106 5.89 -4.78 13.03
N PRO A 107 5.06 -3.72 12.86
CA PRO A 107 4.19 -3.58 11.71
C PRO A 107 4.99 -3.34 10.43
N VAL A 108 4.43 -3.79 9.30
CA VAL A 108 4.96 -3.52 7.96
C VAL A 108 4.04 -2.51 7.28
N MET A 109 4.62 -1.45 6.75
CA MET A 109 3.93 -0.38 6.04
C MET A 109 4.34 -0.37 4.57
N MET A 110 3.37 -0.17 3.69
CA MET A 110 3.58 0.08 2.26
C MET A 110 2.67 1.24 1.82
N VAL A 111 3.26 2.23 1.17
CA VAL A 111 2.53 3.36 0.58
C VAL A 111 3.04 3.53 -0.85
N GLY A 112 2.13 3.51 -1.82
CA GLY A 112 2.46 3.61 -3.24
C GLY A 112 2.95 2.31 -3.88
N PRO A 113 3.43 2.38 -5.13
CA PRO A 113 3.79 1.21 -5.93
C PRO A 113 5.01 0.47 -5.36
N THR A 114 5.03 -0.85 -5.54
CA THR A 114 6.17 -1.68 -5.15
C THR A 114 7.37 -1.44 -6.06
N PRO A 115 8.62 -1.79 -5.62
CA PRO A 115 9.80 -1.71 -6.47
C PRO A 115 9.66 -2.49 -7.78
N ALA A 116 8.94 -3.60 -7.78
CA ALA A 116 8.67 -4.39 -8.97
C ALA A 116 7.77 -3.65 -9.97
N HIS A 117 6.73 -2.97 -9.46
CA HIS A 117 5.84 -2.16 -10.29
C HIS A 117 6.54 -0.95 -10.90
N LEU A 118 7.35 -0.22 -10.10
CA LEU A 118 8.12 0.93 -10.61
C LEU A 118 9.09 0.50 -11.72
N ARG A 119 9.79 -0.62 -11.53
CA ARG A 119 10.67 -1.18 -12.57
C ARG A 119 9.91 -1.60 -13.83
N ALA A 120 8.76 -2.26 -13.67
CA ALA A 120 7.95 -2.71 -14.82
C ALA A 120 7.40 -1.54 -15.66
N ARG A 121 7.14 -0.39 -15.02
CA ARG A 121 6.74 0.85 -15.71
C ARG A 121 7.90 1.61 -16.34
N GLY A 122 9.15 1.28 -15.97
CA GLY A 122 10.33 2.02 -16.41
C GLY A 122 10.50 3.37 -15.68
N ASP A 123 9.94 3.51 -14.48
CA ASP A 123 10.03 4.75 -13.69
C ASP A 123 11.50 5.00 -13.28
N ASP A 124 11.99 6.20 -13.56
CA ASP A 124 13.34 6.62 -13.15
C ASP A 124 13.30 7.19 -11.73
N VAL A 125 13.59 6.32 -10.77
CA VAL A 125 13.54 6.66 -9.35
C VAL A 125 14.85 6.38 -8.64
N VAL A 126 15.14 7.19 -7.63
CA VAL A 126 16.18 6.91 -6.65
C VAL A 126 15.55 6.28 -5.40
N TRP A 127 16.21 5.23 -4.88
CA TRP A 127 15.83 4.60 -3.62
C TRP A 127 16.82 4.97 -2.53
N VAL A 128 16.31 5.36 -1.37
CA VAL A 128 17.12 5.62 -0.17
C VAL A 128 16.48 4.94 1.05
N GLU A 129 17.35 4.66 2.02
CA GLU A 129 16.99 3.92 3.23
C GLU A 129 17.41 4.71 4.49
N ALA A 130 16.61 4.60 5.56
CA ALA A 130 16.98 5.01 6.91
C ALA A 130 16.60 3.91 7.90
N LYS A 131 17.41 3.75 8.95
CA LYS A 131 17.19 2.75 10.01
C LYS A 131 16.64 3.41 11.26
N LEU A 132 15.77 2.71 11.97
CA LEU A 132 15.28 3.19 13.27
C LEU A 132 16.40 3.42 14.29
N SER A 133 17.47 2.62 14.22
CA SER A 133 18.65 2.78 15.09
C SER A 133 19.40 4.10 14.92
N GLU A 134 19.08 4.88 13.91
CA GLU A 134 19.70 6.18 13.64
C GLU A 134 19.02 7.34 14.38
N ILE A 135 17.83 7.11 14.97
CA ILE A 135 17.07 8.15 15.68
C ILE A 135 17.07 7.93 17.20
N ALA A 136 17.01 9.04 17.95
CA ALA A 136 17.06 8.99 19.41
C ALA A 136 15.91 8.18 20.04
N ARG A 137 14.73 8.17 19.43
CA ARG A 137 13.59 7.42 19.91
C ARG A 137 13.82 5.91 19.98
N TRP A 138 14.66 5.38 19.12
CA TRP A 138 15.06 3.96 19.15
C TRP A 138 15.69 3.60 20.49
N THR A 139 16.60 4.44 21.00
CA THR A 139 17.28 4.23 22.29
C THR A 139 16.33 4.45 23.47
N THR A 140 15.54 5.55 23.46
CA THR A 140 14.68 5.92 24.61
C THR A 140 13.55 4.93 24.87
N ASP A 141 13.02 4.32 23.83
CA ASP A 141 11.90 3.36 23.93
C ASP A 141 12.38 1.90 23.80
N ALA A 142 13.69 1.65 23.71
CA ALA A 142 14.26 0.33 23.47
C ALA A 142 13.55 -0.40 22.31
N LEU A 143 13.37 0.31 21.17
CA LEU A 143 12.65 -0.24 20.02
C LEU A 143 13.48 -1.33 19.34
N ASN A 144 12.79 -2.29 18.72
CA ASN A 144 13.43 -3.24 17.82
C ASN A 144 13.95 -2.53 16.56
N ASP A 145 14.86 -3.18 15.86
CA ASP A 145 15.34 -2.69 14.57
C ASP A 145 14.17 -2.48 13.60
N GLY A 146 14.38 -1.54 12.70
CA GLY A 146 13.41 -1.22 11.67
C GLY A 146 14.07 -0.44 10.54
N VAL A 147 13.49 -0.53 9.37
CA VAL A 147 13.98 0.13 8.16
C VAL A 147 12.84 0.81 7.42
N LEU A 148 13.07 2.04 7.01
CA LEU A 148 12.23 2.81 6.11
C LEU A 148 12.96 3.02 4.80
N THR A 149 12.30 2.73 3.69
CA THR A 149 12.81 2.99 2.34
C THR A 149 11.82 3.88 1.60
N ILE A 150 12.31 4.90 0.89
CA ILE A 150 11.48 5.72 0.00
C ILE A 150 12.02 5.71 -1.42
N ALA A 151 11.10 5.84 -2.38
CA ALA A 151 11.44 6.10 -3.79
C ALA A 151 11.10 7.55 -4.13
N VAL A 152 12.02 8.23 -4.80
CA VAL A 152 11.84 9.60 -5.28
C VAL A 152 12.04 9.61 -6.79
N ASP A 153 11.08 10.16 -7.52
CA ASP A 153 11.16 10.35 -8.96
C ASP A 153 12.21 11.42 -9.29
N ARG A 154 13.16 11.07 -10.17
CA ARG A 154 14.30 11.94 -10.50
C ARG A 154 13.88 13.24 -11.20
N THR A 155 12.83 13.19 -11.98
CA THR A 155 12.38 14.35 -12.78
C THR A 155 11.56 15.33 -11.93
N THR A 156 10.57 14.80 -11.20
CA THR A 156 9.66 15.65 -10.41
C THR A 156 10.17 15.94 -9.01
N ARG A 157 11.18 15.18 -8.55
CA ARG A 157 11.74 15.20 -7.19
C ARG A 157 10.68 14.91 -6.10
N CYS A 158 9.54 14.32 -6.50
CA CYS A 158 8.49 13.93 -5.56
C CYS A 158 8.72 12.52 -5.01
N VAL A 159 8.37 12.32 -3.73
CA VAL A 159 8.28 10.96 -3.18
C VAL A 159 7.13 10.24 -3.86
N VAL A 160 7.37 9.05 -4.41
CA VAL A 160 6.37 8.24 -5.13
C VAL A 160 6.02 6.93 -4.45
N ALA A 161 6.88 6.44 -3.56
CA ALA A 161 6.61 5.25 -2.76
C ALA A 161 7.38 5.29 -1.44
N ALA A 162 6.84 4.62 -0.42
CA ALA A 162 7.49 4.42 0.86
C ALA A 162 7.13 3.04 1.41
N HIS A 163 8.13 2.28 1.83
CA HIS A 163 7.96 0.94 2.39
C HIS A 163 8.83 0.78 3.62
N GLY A 164 8.36 0.04 4.61
CA GLY A 164 9.16 -0.16 5.80
C GLY A 164 8.56 -1.15 6.78
N ALA A 165 9.42 -1.65 7.65
CA ALA A 165 9.04 -2.44 8.81
C ALA A 165 9.69 -1.85 10.05
N GLY A 166 8.90 -1.50 11.04
CA GLY A 166 9.43 -0.85 12.25
C GLY A 166 8.31 -0.43 13.20
N ALA A 167 8.68 -0.15 14.44
CA ALA A 167 7.74 0.28 15.46
C ALA A 167 7.00 1.56 15.01
N ARG A 168 5.67 1.54 15.07
CA ARG A 168 4.77 2.66 14.73
C ARG A 168 4.82 3.10 13.25
N PHE A 169 5.31 2.26 12.35
CA PHE A 169 5.34 2.62 10.92
C PHE A 169 3.94 2.66 10.30
N ASP A 170 2.98 1.93 10.86
CA ASP A 170 1.57 2.05 10.54
C ASP A 170 1.02 3.48 10.76
N GLU A 171 1.46 4.17 11.83
CA GLU A 171 1.11 5.58 12.09
C GLU A 171 1.94 6.54 11.21
N LEU A 172 3.21 6.21 10.92
CA LEU A 172 4.08 6.99 10.05
C LEU A 172 3.53 7.09 8.62
N ALA A 173 2.76 6.09 8.18
CA ALA A 173 2.09 6.07 6.88
C ALA A 173 1.31 7.35 6.59
N ALA A 174 0.67 7.97 7.59
CA ALA A 174 -0.14 9.18 7.39
C ALA A 174 0.67 10.36 6.82
N ALA A 175 1.89 10.59 7.30
CA ALA A 175 2.77 11.62 6.78
C ALA A 175 3.22 11.32 5.34
N LEU A 176 3.53 10.07 5.06
CA LEU A 176 3.99 9.61 3.74
C LEU A 176 2.87 9.63 2.70
N ILE A 177 1.64 9.24 3.05
CA ILE A 177 0.46 9.38 2.19
C ILE A 177 0.27 10.85 1.80
N THR A 178 0.31 11.75 2.79
CA THR A 178 0.12 13.19 2.53
C THR A 178 1.21 13.76 1.62
N ALA A 179 2.46 13.33 1.80
CA ALA A 179 3.58 13.76 0.95
C ALA A 179 3.43 13.26 -0.49
N ILE A 180 3.03 11.99 -0.68
CA ILE A 180 2.88 11.37 -1.99
C ILE A 180 1.66 11.92 -2.73
N ASP A 181 0.47 11.90 -2.12
CA ASP A 181 -0.77 12.43 -2.73
C ASP A 181 -0.67 13.92 -3.01
N GLY A 182 -0.04 14.67 -2.08
CA GLY A 182 0.23 16.09 -2.26
C GLY A 182 1.35 16.41 -3.25
N ARG A 183 2.03 15.40 -3.81
CA ARG A 183 3.17 15.55 -4.73
C ARG A 183 4.23 16.49 -4.18
N VAL A 184 4.50 16.38 -2.87
CA VAL A 184 5.46 17.26 -2.19
C VAL A 184 6.87 16.83 -2.58
N THR A 185 7.68 17.79 -3.07
CA THR A 185 9.06 17.50 -3.46
C THR A 185 9.93 17.20 -2.23
N VAL A 186 10.91 16.34 -2.42
CA VAL A 186 11.86 16.00 -1.36
C VAL A 186 12.65 17.23 -0.87
N ASP A 187 12.87 18.22 -1.75
CA ASP A 187 13.47 19.52 -1.39
C ASP A 187 12.66 20.21 -0.28
N ARG A 188 11.34 20.23 -0.43
CA ARG A 188 10.46 20.82 0.57
C ARG A 188 10.39 20.00 1.85
N LEU A 189 10.33 18.67 1.73
CA LEU A 189 10.26 17.74 2.86
C LEU A 189 11.52 17.78 3.72
N ALA A 190 12.69 17.88 3.11
CA ALA A 190 13.98 17.99 3.83
C ALA A 190 14.12 19.28 4.64
N MET A 191 13.41 20.35 4.23
CA MET A 191 13.36 21.61 4.98
C MET A 191 12.33 21.58 6.12
N SER A 192 11.56 20.50 6.27
CA SER A 192 10.53 20.43 7.30
C SER A 192 11.15 20.12 8.66
N MET A 193 10.54 20.65 9.72
CA MET A 193 10.95 20.36 11.10
C MET A 193 10.15 19.17 11.62
N TRP A 194 10.86 18.16 12.11
CA TRP A 194 10.28 16.94 12.67
C TRP A 194 10.37 16.98 14.20
N PRO A 195 9.32 16.56 14.92
CA PRO A 195 9.32 16.61 16.38
C PRO A 195 10.30 15.59 16.97
N PHE A 196 11.13 16.03 17.92
CA PHE A 196 12.15 15.24 18.58
C PHE A 196 11.82 15.02 20.09
N PRO A 197 12.02 13.82 20.66
CA PRO A 197 12.33 12.54 19.99
C PRO A 197 11.02 11.80 19.62
N THR A 198 10.83 11.50 18.34
CA THR A 198 9.69 10.69 17.86
C THR A 198 10.14 9.70 16.80
N VAL A 199 9.29 8.71 16.46
CA VAL A 199 9.56 7.84 15.31
C VAL A 199 9.54 8.63 13.99
N GLY A 200 8.72 9.69 13.92
CA GLY A 200 8.67 10.59 12.76
C GLY A 200 9.98 11.33 12.45
N ASP A 201 10.90 11.44 13.43
CA ASP A 201 12.22 12.04 13.24
C ASP A 201 13.07 11.31 12.15
N ILE A 202 12.77 10.04 11.86
CA ILE A 202 13.38 9.28 10.76
C ILE A 202 13.18 9.93 9.39
N LEU A 203 12.13 10.75 9.24
CA LEU A 203 11.81 11.43 7.99
C LEU A 203 12.82 12.52 7.62
N GLY A 204 13.43 13.18 8.60
CA GLY A 204 14.48 14.16 8.34
C GLY A 204 15.69 13.57 7.61
N PRO A 205 16.42 12.62 8.21
CA PRO A 205 17.56 11.97 7.58
C PRO A 205 17.26 11.32 6.24
N ILE A 206 16.11 10.66 6.08
CA ILE A 206 15.80 9.97 4.82
C ILE A 206 15.57 10.93 3.66
N TYR A 207 14.89 12.07 3.91
CA TYR A 207 14.70 13.08 2.88
C TYR A 207 16.01 13.79 2.51
N GLN A 208 16.90 14.02 3.48
CA GLN A 208 18.24 14.55 3.18
C GLN A 208 19.04 13.60 2.30
N ARG A 209 19.04 12.29 2.61
CA ARG A 209 19.68 11.27 1.78
C ARG A 209 19.12 11.23 0.36
N ALA A 210 17.81 11.43 0.22
CA ALA A 210 17.19 11.48 -1.09
C ALA A 210 17.65 12.68 -1.91
N LEU A 211 17.80 13.86 -1.29
CA LEU A 211 18.40 15.03 -1.94
C LEU A 211 19.83 14.73 -2.39
N ASP A 212 20.67 14.24 -1.48
CA ASP A 212 22.08 13.95 -1.76
C ASP A 212 22.21 12.94 -2.93
N ALA A 213 21.31 11.96 -3.01
CA ALA A 213 21.28 10.95 -4.07
C ALA A 213 20.70 11.44 -5.41
N LEU A 214 19.91 12.51 -5.40
CA LEU A 214 19.40 13.16 -6.61
C LEU A 214 20.41 14.12 -7.22
N ASP A 215 21.24 14.73 -6.37
CA ASP A 215 22.21 15.76 -6.76
C ASP A 215 23.61 15.16 -7.09
N ALA A 216 23.79 13.84 -6.87
CA ALA A 216 25.01 13.07 -7.20
C ALA A 216 25.05 12.63 -8.66
#